data_47b9af651587df3d16b19a179af26d2f
#
_entry.id   47b9af651587df3d16b19a179af26d2f
#
_cell.length_a   1.000
_cell.length_b   1.000
_cell.length_c   1.000
_cell.angle_alpha   90.00
_cell.angle_beta   90.00
_cell.angle_gamma   90.00
#
_symmetry.space_group_name_H-M   'P 1'
#
loop_
_entity.id
_entity.type
_entity.pdbx_description
1 polymer ?
#
loop_
_entity_poly.entity_id
_entity_poly.type
_entity_poly.pdbx_seq_one_letter_code
_entity_poly.pdbx_strand_id
1 'polypeptide(L)'
;MARPTIRDIAREAGVSRAAVSFALNDRPGVSPTTRARIIDIAAKMGWRPNATARALSSSRSNAIGLVLQRPRVNNSSERFFFEFITGVQDALDNSGIDLLLHLSHSMEEELKAYENWWAQGRVDGTIVVDPRDDDPRPAKLNEYGLPTVVIGQKFDECGAVIGDDEQMVRLLALHLAEQGCRHIAFVCGSSSFTHIQQRIATLHDFGQERGISITIAANNEFSEASALHATRALLATTNLPDGIIFANEILTLGGLQAITHAGLKTGKDIKVCSCEDSPMLGMFSPAVTAISRNPATLGFAGAQLLLEQLHGESPRTVSDQEPTLIARSSTASTR
;
A
#
# COMPACT_ATOMS: atom_id res chain seq x y z
N MET A 1 -5.02 35.92 -11.73
CA MET A 1 -3.73 36.52 -12.16
C MET A 1 -3.02 35.52 -13.07
N ALA A 2 -2.44 35.99 -14.19
CA ALA A 2 -1.63 35.13 -15.05
C ALA A 2 -0.33 34.72 -14.32
N ARG A 3 0.14 33.48 -14.49
CA ARG A 3 1.43 33.02 -13.92
C ARG A 3 2.57 33.80 -14.55
N PRO A 4 3.53 34.35 -13.76
CA PRO A 4 4.68 35.03 -14.32
C PRO A 4 5.52 34.06 -15.17
N THR A 5 6.07 34.56 -16.27
CA THR A 5 6.87 33.79 -17.22
C THR A 5 8.34 34.20 -17.16
N ILE A 6 9.24 33.39 -17.72
CA ILE A 6 10.67 33.74 -17.89
C ILE A 6 10.81 35.11 -18.62
N ARG A 7 9.89 35.42 -19.53
CA ARG A 7 9.87 36.72 -20.24
C ARG A 7 9.59 37.89 -19.29
N ASP A 8 8.73 37.69 -18.33
CA ASP A 8 8.37 38.75 -17.37
C ASP A 8 9.51 39.00 -16.39
N ILE A 9 10.17 37.94 -15.91
CA ILE A 9 11.39 38.04 -15.09
C ILE A 9 12.52 38.74 -15.87
N ALA A 10 12.73 38.37 -17.13
CA ALA A 10 13.76 38.98 -17.99
C ALA A 10 13.55 40.47 -18.16
N ARG A 11 12.29 40.88 -18.33
CA ARG A 11 11.92 42.30 -18.44
C ARG A 11 12.19 43.04 -17.12
N GLU A 12 11.78 42.49 -15.98
CA GLU A 12 11.97 43.08 -14.66
C GLU A 12 13.44 43.15 -14.25
N ALA A 13 14.20 42.09 -14.56
CA ALA A 13 15.64 42.01 -14.27
C ALA A 13 16.52 42.79 -15.26
N GLY A 14 15.98 43.28 -16.39
CA GLY A 14 16.76 43.97 -17.42
C GLY A 14 17.81 43.09 -18.10
N VAL A 15 17.52 41.79 -18.28
CA VAL A 15 18.44 40.81 -18.87
C VAL A 15 17.77 39.98 -19.97
N SER A 16 18.53 39.21 -20.71
CA SER A 16 17.97 38.29 -21.72
C SER A 16 17.24 37.11 -21.11
N ARG A 17 16.27 36.52 -21.84
CA ARG A 17 15.59 35.27 -21.43
C ARG A 17 16.58 34.12 -21.23
N ALA A 18 17.68 34.08 -22.01
CA ALA A 18 18.73 33.09 -21.85
C ALA A 18 19.46 33.26 -20.51
N ALA A 19 19.78 34.50 -20.11
CA ALA A 19 20.41 34.79 -18.83
C ALA A 19 19.49 34.37 -17.64
N VAL A 20 18.16 34.64 -17.72
CA VAL A 20 17.19 34.15 -16.71
C VAL A 20 17.18 32.64 -16.67
N SER A 21 17.10 31.97 -17.81
CA SER A 21 17.14 30.50 -17.89
C SER A 21 18.43 29.92 -17.28
N PHE A 22 19.59 30.50 -17.55
CA PHE A 22 20.85 30.05 -16.97
C PHE A 22 20.92 30.30 -15.46
N ALA A 23 20.41 31.43 -15.00
CA ALA A 23 20.37 31.76 -13.58
C ALA A 23 19.48 30.80 -12.78
N LEU A 24 18.27 30.52 -13.30
CA LEU A 24 17.27 29.67 -12.64
C LEU A 24 17.59 28.17 -12.71
N ASN A 25 18.41 27.74 -13.67
CA ASN A 25 18.85 26.34 -13.83
C ASN A 25 20.30 26.10 -13.41
N ASP A 26 20.89 27.04 -12.68
CA ASP A 26 22.26 26.99 -12.18
C ASP A 26 23.35 26.72 -13.26
N ARG A 27 23.11 27.13 -14.50
CA ARG A 27 24.05 26.97 -15.60
C ARG A 27 25.10 28.09 -15.60
N PRO A 28 26.33 27.82 -16.05
CA PRO A 28 27.38 28.84 -16.23
C PRO A 28 26.94 29.86 -17.28
N GLY A 29 27.52 31.08 -17.22
CA GLY A 29 27.24 32.18 -18.17
C GLY A 29 26.49 33.38 -17.56
N VAL A 30 26.26 33.39 -16.25
CA VAL A 30 25.70 34.51 -15.50
C VAL A 30 26.54 34.77 -14.26
N SER A 31 26.89 36.04 -13.98
CA SER A 31 27.65 36.41 -12.79
C SER A 31 26.88 36.09 -11.50
N PRO A 32 27.56 35.77 -10.37
CA PRO A 32 26.88 35.49 -9.08
C PRO A 32 25.93 36.59 -8.64
N THR A 33 26.29 37.85 -8.82
CA THR A 33 25.46 38.99 -8.48
C THR A 33 24.21 39.10 -9.35
N THR A 34 24.33 38.86 -10.64
CA THR A 34 23.17 38.84 -11.55
C THR A 34 22.28 37.68 -11.29
N ARG A 35 22.83 36.49 -10.98
CA ARG A 35 22.06 35.29 -10.58
C ARG A 35 21.21 35.54 -9.33
N ALA A 36 21.83 36.07 -8.27
CA ALA A 36 21.12 36.40 -7.04
C ALA A 36 19.96 37.37 -7.27
N ARG A 37 20.17 38.40 -8.09
CA ARG A 37 19.14 39.38 -8.46
C ARG A 37 17.98 38.73 -9.23
N ILE A 38 18.27 37.85 -10.18
CA ILE A 38 17.24 37.16 -10.97
C ILE A 38 16.40 36.25 -10.05
N ILE A 39 17.03 35.51 -9.12
CA ILE A 39 16.36 34.62 -8.17
C ILE A 39 15.45 35.44 -7.24
N ASP A 40 15.91 36.57 -6.73
CA ASP A 40 15.12 37.46 -5.87
C ASP A 40 13.88 38.02 -6.60
N ILE A 41 14.06 38.48 -7.84
CA ILE A 41 12.95 38.97 -8.67
C ILE A 41 11.95 37.83 -8.95
N ALA A 42 12.42 36.63 -9.31
CA ALA A 42 11.56 35.49 -9.54
C ALA A 42 10.74 35.14 -8.30
N ALA A 43 11.36 35.15 -7.11
CA ALA A 43 10.69 34.91 -5.84
C ALA A 43 9.63 35.97 -5.52
N LYS A 44 9.96 37.26 -5.69
CA LYS A 44 9.02 38.39 -5.51
C LYS A 44 7.82 38.33 -6.43
N MET A 45 8.03 37.89 -7.67
CA MET A 45 6.95 37.70 -8.65
C MET A 45 6.12 36.42 -8.40
N GLY A 46 6.49 35.58 -7.42
CA GLY A 46 5.83 34.28 -7.20
C GLY A 46 6.06 33.28 -8.33
N TRP A 47 7.13 33.48 -9.12
CA TRP A 47 7.45 32.55 -10.20
C TRP A 47 7.91 31.21 -9.63
N ARG A 48 7.36 30.14 -10.18
CA ARG A 48 7.79 28.76 -9.92
C ARG A 48 8.20 28.12 -11.23
N PRO A 49 9.28 27.32 -11.26
CA PRO A 49 9.64 26.56 -12.45
C PRO A 49 8.45 25.75 -12.97
N ASN A 50 8.19 25.80 -14.26
CA ASN A 50 7.16 24.96 -14.87
C ASN A 50 7.67 23.52 -14.90
N ALA A 51 6.95 22.59 -14.26
CA ALA A 51 7.28 21.16 -14.21
C ALA A 51 7.46 20.60 -15.63
N THR A 52 6.59 20.94 -16.57
CA THR A 52 6.70 20.52 -17.98
C THR A 52 7.97 21.02 -18.66
N ALA A 53 8.37 22.27 -18.38
CA ALA A 53 9.61 22.83 -18.96
C ALA A 53 10.88 22.21 -18.34
N ARG A 54 10.81 21.83 -17.06
CA ARG A 54 11.90 21.07 -16.40
C ARG A 54 11.98 19.65 -16.94
N ALA A 55 10.87 18.94 -17.05
CA ALA A 55 10.81 17.60 -17.62
C ALA A 55 11.44 17.53 -19.03
N LEU A 56 11.14 18.53 -19.88
CA LEU A 56 11.74 18.67 -21.20
C LEU A 56 13.27 18.91 -21.16
N SER A 57 13.79 19.52 -20.08
CA SER A 57 15.22 19.85 -19.97
C SER A 57 16.04 18.79 -19.22
N SER A 58 15.42 18.00 -18.35
CA SER A 58 16.06 16.99 -17.48
C SER A 58 15.74 15.54 -17.90
N SER A 59 14.80 15.34 -18.82
CA SER A 59 14.23 14.02 -19.19
C SER A 59 13.64 13.27 -17.97
N ARG A 60 13.25 14.01 -16.92
CA ARG A 60 12.63 13.45 -15.70
C ARG A 60 11.28 14.10 -15.44
N SER A 61 10.30 13.30 -15.11
CA SER A 61 8.94 13.76 -14.74
C SER A 61 8.87 14.36 -13.33
N ASN A 62 9.81 13.97 -12.46
CA ASN A 62 9.77 14.17 -11.02
C ASN A 62 8.45 13.67 -10.41
N ALA A 63 8.03 12.50 -10.81
CA ALA A 63 6.89 11.80 -10.25
C ALA A 63 7.15 10.30 -10.19
N ILE A 64 6.66 9.66 -9.15
CA ILE A 64 6.57 8.19 -9.06
C ILE A 64 5.11 7.75 -9.19
N GLY A 65 4.90 6.55 -9.73
CA GLY A 65 3.58 6.01 -9.98
C GLY A 65 3.17 4.96 -8.96
N LEU A 66 1.90 5.00 -8.53
CA LEU A 66 1.24 3.96 -7.77
C LEU A 66 -0.12 3.68 -8.41
N VAL A 67 -0.35 2.44 -8.86
CA VAL A 67 -1.66 2.00 -9.33
C VAL A 67 -2.27 1.09 -8.27
N LEU A 68 -3.51 1.37 -7.88
CA LEU A 68 -4.28 0.52 -6.96
C LEU A 68 -5.44 -0.11 -7.72
N GLN A 69 -5.47 -1.46 -7.78
CA GLN A 69 -6.61 -2.15 -8.34
C GLN A 69 -7.73 -2.28 -7.32
N ARG A 70 -8.89 -1.66 -7.60
CA ARG A 70 -10.06 -1.66 -6.70
C ARG A 70 -11.35 -1.89 -7.48
N PRO A 71 -12.31 -2.70 -6.94
CA PRO A 71 -13.61 -2.89 -7.57
C PRO A 71 -14.38 -1.57 -7.66
N ARG A 72 -15.19 -1.41 -8.73
CA ARG A 72 -15.98 -0.18 -8.96
C ARG A 72 -17.06 0.09 -7.91
N VAL A 73 -17.50 -0.93 -7.21
CA VAL A 73 -18.66 -0.89 -6.29
C VAL A 73 -18.25 -0.80 -4.82
N ASN A 74 -16.96 -0.76 -4.53
CA ASN A 74 -16.49 -0.79 -3.15
C ASN A 74 -16.31 0.63 -2.60
N ASN A 75 -17.30 1.09 -1.81
CA ASN A 75 -17.21 2.33 -1.04
C ASN A 75 -16.43 2.14 0.28
N SER A 76 -15.81 0.98 0.49
CA SER A 76 -15.07 0.70 1.71
C SER A 76 -13.75 1.47 1.70
N SER A 77 -13.57 2.34 2.66
CA SER A 77 -12.33 3.05 2.91
C SER A 77 -11.29 2.08 3.47
N GLU A 78 -10.39 1.57 2.63
CA GLU A 78 -9.26 0.77 3.10
C GLU A 78 -8.24 1.69 3.79
N ARG A 79 -8.32 1.74 5.11
CA ARG A 79 -7.40 2.51 5.95
C ARG A 79 -5.94 2.14 5.68
N PHE A 80 -5.65 0.85 5.46
CA PHE A 80 -4.32 0.37 5.13
C PHE A 80 -3.67 1.17 4.01
N PHE A 81 -4.37 1.31 2.87
CA PHE A 81 -3.80 2.04 1.73
C PHE A 81 -3.72 3.54 1.94
N PHE A 82 -4.62 4.11 2.73
CA PHE A 82 -4.50 5.52 3.10
C PHE A 82 -3.24 5.79 3.94
N GLU A 83 -2.98 4.96 4.94
CA GLU A 83 -1.75 5.05 5.75
C GLU A 83 -0.50 4.74 4.93
N PHE A 84 -0.56 3.73 4.05
CA PHE A 84 0.52 3.41 3.13
C PHE A 84 0.89 4.61 2.24
N ILE A 85 -0.11 5.26 1.63
CA ILE A 85 0.08 6.45 0.79
C ILE A 85 0.66 7.60 1.62
N THR A 86 0.23 7.77 2.87
CA THR A 86 0.81 8.77 3.78
C THR A 86 2.30 8.52 3.97
N GLY A 87 2.70 7.27 4.23
CA GLY A 87 4.11 6.92 4.36
C GLY A 87 4.92 7.13 3.08
N VAL A 88 4.34 6.81 1.91
CA VAL A 88 4.95 7.14 0.61
C VAL A 88 5.18 8.65 0.51
N GLN A 89 4.17 9.46 0.84
CA GLN A 89 4.25 10.92 0.79
C GLN A 89 5.31 11.48 1.74
N ASP A 90 5.38 10.94 2.97
CA ASP A 90 6.40 11.34 3.96
C ASP A 90 7.83 11.10 3.45
N ALA A 91 8.06 9.99 2.73
CA ALA A 91 9.36 9.71 2.12
C ALA A 91 9.69 10.66 0.94
N LEU A 92 8.67 11.15 0.24
CA LEU A 92 8.82 12.07 -0.87
C LEU A 92 8.97 13.53 -0.41
N ASP A 93 8.71 13.83 0.85
CA ASP A 93 8.85 15.18 1.39
C ASP A 93 10.25 15.73 1.14
N ASN A 94 10.31 16.97 0.61
CA ASN A 94 11.54 17.66 0.23
C ASN A 94 12.35 17.04 -0.92
N SER A 95 11.92 15.92 -1.52
CA SER A 95 12.58 15.32 -2.69
C SER A 95 12.31 16.10 -3.97
N GLY A 96 11.21 16.84 -4.03
CA GLY A 96 10.70 17.49 -5.24
C GLY A 96 10.07 16.50 -6.23
N ILE A 97 9.75 15.29 -5.77
CA ILE A 97 9.07 14.23 -6.53
C ILE A 97 7.62 14.12 -6.03
N ASP A 98 6.69 14.08 -6.96
CA ASP A 98 5.26 13.94 -6.68
C ASP A 98 4.82 12.46 -6.76
N LEU A 99 3.74 12.10 -6.06
CA LEU A 99 3.07 10.80 -6.22
C LEU A 99 1.92 10.92 -7.23
N LEU A 100 1.99 10.13 -8.30
CA LEU A 100 0.91 9.95 -9.26
C LEU A 100 0.11 8.69 -8.93
N LEU A 101 -1.07 8.88 -8.34
CA LEU A 101 -1.98 7.78 -8.00
C LEU A 101 -3.00 7.54 -9.12
N HIS A 102 -3.22 6.26 -9.47
CA HIS A 102 -4.26 5.82 -10.38
C HIS A 102 -5.07 4.66 -9.79
N LEU A 103 -6.38 4.67 -9.96
CA LEU A 103 -7.25 3.57 -9.59
C LEU A 103 -7.62 2.78 -10.85
N SER A 104 -7.36 1.48 -10.85
CA SER A 104 -7.76 0.54 -11.90
C SER A 104 -8.80 -0.44 -11.37
N HIS A 105 -9.50 -1.12 -12.28
CA HIS A 105 -10.50 -2.12 -11.92
C HIS A 105 -10.13 -3.53 -12.38
N SER A 106 -9.03 -3.65 -13.12
CA SER A 106 -8.51 -4.92 -13.61
C SER A 106 -6.99 -4.84 -13.81
N MET A 107 -6.34 -5.99 -13.90
CA MET A 107 -4.92 -6.09 -14.27
C MET A 107 -4.64 -5.48 -15.65
N GLU A 108 -5.57 -5.65 -16.60
CA GLU A 108 -5.44 -5.07 -17.94
C GLU A 108 -5.44 -3.53 -17.91
N GLU A 109 -6.38 -2.93 -17.15
CA GLU A 109 -6.43 -1.47 -16.97
C GLU A 109 -5.16 -0.96 -16.26
N GLU A 110 -4.63 -1.71 -15.29
CA GLU A 110 -3.41 -1.38 -14.58
C GLU A 110 -2.19 -1.39 -15.52
N LEU A 111 -1.99 -2.46 -16.28
CA LEU A 111 -0.92 -2.55 -17.28
C LEU A 111 -1.01 -1.43 -18.31
N LYS A 112 -2.21 -1.09 -18.75
CA LYS A 112 -2.44 0.02 -19.68
C LYS A 112 -2.12 1.39 -19.05
N ALA A 113 -2.35 1.55 -17.75
CA ALA A 113 -1.96 2.78 -17.03
C ALA A 113 -0.44 2.93 -17.02
N TYR A 114 0.31 1.87 -16.72
CA TYR A 114 1.78 1.87 -16.77
C TYR A 114 2.32 2.16 -18.18
N GLU A 115 1.76 1.51 -19.20
CA GLU A 115 2.11 1.77 -20.61
C GLU A 115 1.91 3.24 -21.00
N ASN A 116 0.77 3.82 -20.63
CA ASN A 116 0.48 5.23 -20.87
C ASN A 116 1.44 6.17 -20.13
N TRP A 117 1.77 5.85 -18.89
CA TRP A 117 2.71 6.65 -18.10
C TRP A 117 4.12 6.62 -18.69
N TRP A 118 4.59 5.43 -19.08
CA TRP A 118 5.87 5.27 -19.76
C TRP A 118 5.91 6.02 -21.09
N ALA A 119 4.92 5.79 -21.97
CA ALA A 119 4.87 6.41 -23.31
C ALA A 119 4.82 7.95 -23.26
N GLN A 120 4.23 8.51 -22.19
CA GLN A 120 4.08 9.95 -21.99
C GLN A 120 5.19 10.55 -21.09
N GLY A 121 6.10 9.74 -20.56
CA GLY A 121 7.12 10.17 -19.62
C GLY A 121 6.52 10.80 -18.35
N ARG A 122 5.45 10.21 -17.80
CA ARG A 122 4.72 10.79 -16.66
C ARG A 122 5.26 10.40 -15.30
N VAL A 123 6.02 9.32 -15.23
CA VAL A 123 6.64 8.82 -13.98
C VAL A 123 8.09 8.43 -14.25
N ASP A 124 8.94 8.57 -13.25
CA ASP A 124 10.36 8.17 -13.29
C ASP A 124 10.58 6.77 -12.69
N GLY A 125 9.60 6.25 -11.97
CA GLY A 125 9.60 4.91 -11.38
C GLY A 125 8.24 4.57 -10.79
N THR A 126 8.06 3.35 -10.30
CA THR A 126 6.77 2.84 -9.83
C THR A 126 6.88 2.03 -8.54
N ILE A 127 5.81 2.09 -7.72
CA ILE A 127 5.59 1.16 -6.61
C ILE A 127 4.45 0.23 -7.02
N VAL A 128 4.69 -1.08 -6.92
CA VAL A 128 3.70 -2.14 -7.19
C VAL A 128 3.26 -2.75 -5.87
N VAL A 129 1.97 -2.82 -5.65
CA VAL A 129 1.35 -3.44 -4.47
C VAL A 129 0.48 -4.63 -4.88
N ASP A 130 0.07 -5.43 -3.89
CA ASP A 130 -0.79 -6.61 -4.11
C ASP A 130 -0.24 -7.55 -5.22
N PRO A 131 1.02 -8.03 -5.09
CA PRO A 131 1.61 -8.93 -6.08
C PRO A 131 0.86 -10.27 -6.14
N ARG A 132 0.98 -10.93 -7.30
CA ARG A 132 0.38 -12.24 -7.57
C ARG A 132 1.45 -13.22 -8.03
N ASP A 133 1.12 -14.50 -7.99
CA ASP A 133 1.93 -15.48 -8.69
C ASP A 133 1.89 -15.20 -10.19
N ASP A 134 3.01 -15.37 -10.86
CA ASP A 134 3.18 -15.03 -12.28
C ASP A 134 2.77 -13.59 -12.64
N ASP A 135 3.05 -12.64 -11.74
CA ASP A 135 2.69 -11.24 -11.92
C ASP A 135 3.40 -10.63 -13.14
N PRO A 136 2.66 -10.15 -14.16
CA PRO A 136 3.27 -9.62 -15.37
C PRO A 136 3.83 -8.19 -15.20
N ARG A 137 3.44 -7.48 -14.13
CA ARG A 137 3.79 -6.06 -13.93
C ARG A 137 5.27 -5.81 -13.77
N PRO A 138 6.02 -6.53 -12.90
CA PRO A 138 7.44 -6.30 -12.73
C PRO A 138 8.24 -6.47 -14.02
N ALA A 139 8.00 -7.57 -14.75
CA ALA A 139 8.67 -7.82 -16.03
C ALA A 139 8.37 -6.73 -17.06
N LYS A 140 7.10 -6.30 -17.13
CA LYS A 140 6.67 -5.26 -18.08
C LYS A 140 7.28 -3.88 -17.75
N LEU A 141 7.33 -3.52 -16.47
CA LEU A 141 7.94 -2.28 -16.01
C LEU A 141 9.46 -2.26 -16.26
N ASN A 142 10.11 -3.41 -16.09
CA ASN A 142 11.51 -3.58 -16.43
C ASN A 142 11.77 -3.42 -17.94
N GLU A 143 10.91 -3.99 -18.82
CA GLU A 143 10.98 -3.75 -20.27
C GLU A 143 10.91 -2.26 -20.63
N TYR A 144 10.16 -1.48 -19.88
CA TYR A 144 10.05 -0.03 -20.03
C TYR A 144 11.26 0.74 -19.45
N GLY A 145 12.16 0.06 -18.73
CA GLY A 145 13.27 0.69 -18.04
C GLY A 145 12.83 1.56 -16.86
N LEU A 146 11.66 1.29 -16.27
CA LEU A 146 11.15 2.00 -15.12
C LEU A 146 11.63 1.33 -13.82
N PRO A 147 12.45 2.00 -13.00
CA PRO A 147 12.77 1.56 -11.65
C PRO A 147 11.50 1.19 -10.89
N THR A 148 11.50 0.03 -10.26
CA THR A 148 10.31 -0.52 -9.64
C THR A 148 10.61 -1.10 -8.26
N VAL A 149 9.72 -0.82 -7.30
CA VAL A 149 9.71 -1.46 -5.98
C VAL A 149 8.41 -2.21 -5.80
N VAL A 150 8.49 -3.49 -5.43
CA VAL A 150 7.33 -4.34 -5.17
C VAL A 150 7.15 -4.51 -3.66
N ILE A 151 5.92 -4.34 -3.20
CA ILE A 151 5.54 -4.51 -1.80
C ILE A 151 4.94 -5.92 -1.62
N GLY A 152 5.59 -6.74 -0.81
CA GLY A 152 5.10 -8.07 -0.41
C GLY A 152 5.72 -9.25 -1.13
N GLN A 153 6.48 -9.04 -2.21
CA GLN A 153 7.12 -10.14 -2.95
C GLN A 153 8.40 -9.66 -3.65
N LYS A 154 9.40 -10.54 -3.73
CA LYS A 154 10.63 -10.30 -4.47
C LYS A 154 10.47 -10.72 -5.93
N PHE A 155 10.93 -9.86 -6.83
CA PHE A 155 11.11 -10.15 -8.26
C PHE A 155 12.53 -9.78 -8.67
N ASP A 156 13.02 -10.43 -9.73
CA ASP A 156 14.31 -10.08 -10.31
C ASP A 156 14.29 -8.64 -10.82
N GLU A 157 15.41 -7.94 -10.63
CA GLU A 157 15.61 -6.56 -11.09
C GLU A 157 14.70 -5.49 -10.44
N CYS A 158 13.86 -5.87 -9.45
CA CYS A 158 13.05 -4.96 -8.68
C CYS A 158 13.56 -4.81 -7.24
N GLY A 159 13.39 -3.63 -6.66
CA GLY A 159 13.47 -3.48 -5.21
C GLY A 159 12.25 -4.14 -4.55
N ALA A 160 12.38 -4.57 -3.31
CA ALA A 160 11.25 -5.16 -2.61
C ALA A 160 11.22 -4.78 -1.12
N VAL A 161 10.01 -4.60 -0.59
CA VAL A 161 9.77 -4.57 0.86
C VAL A 161 8.91 -5.78 1.21
N ILE A 162 9.43 -6.66 2.06
CA ILE A 162 8.81 -7.95 2.39
C ILE A 162 8.26 -7.90 3.81
N GLY A 163 6.95 -8.07 3.95
CA GLY A 163 6.31 -8.30 5.25
C GLY A 163 6.35 -9.78 5.63
N ASP A 164 6.23 -10.06 6.93
CA ASP A 164 6.16 -11.43 7.43
C ASP A 164 4.70 -11.88 7.63
N ASP A 165 4.05 -12.18 6.51
CA ASP A 165 2.65 -12.65 6.49
C ASP A 165 2.50 -14.04 7.12
N GLU A 166 3.54 -14.87 7.08
CA GLU A 166 3.57 -16.18 7.73
C GLU A 166 3.57 -16.06 9.25
N GLN A 167 4.50 -15.27 9.80
CA GLN A 167 4.54 -15.01 11.24
C GLN A 167 3.25 -14.35 11.74
N MET A 168 2.71 -13.39 10.99
CA MET A 168 1.48 -12.69 11.34
C MET A 168 0.31 -13.65 11.56
N VAL A 169 0.04 -14.53 10.60
CA VAL A 169 -1.09 -15.46 10.72
C VAL A 169 -0.83 -16.58 11.70
N ARG A 170 0.44 -17.00 11.84
CA ARG A 170 0.86 -17.98 12.84
C ARG A 170 0.67 -17.47 14.28
N LEU A 171 0.96 -16.18 14.54
CA LEU A 171 0.69 -15.55 15.85
C LEU A 171 -0.79 -15.58 16.19
N LEU A 172 -1.68 -15.26 15.24
CA LEU A 172 -3.12 -15.28 15.44
C LEU A 172 -3.63 -16.70 15.69
N ALA A 173 -3.18 -17.67 14.89
CA ALA A 173 -3.58 -19.08 15.02
C ALA A 173 -3.10 -19.68 16.34
N LEU A 174 -1.87 -19.37 16.76
CA LEU A 174 -1.31 -19.80 18.04
C LEU A 174 -2.12 -19.21 19.19
N HIS A 175 -2.40 -17.92 19.15
CA HIS A 175 -3.22 -17.27 20.16
C HIS A 175 -4.61 -17.91 20.29
N LEU A 176 -5.31 -18.17 19.17
CA LEU A 176 -6.60 -18.84 19.18
C LEU A 176 -6.49 -20.27 19.75
N ALA A 177 -5.45 -21.03 19.40
CA ALA A 177 -5.19 -22.37 19.92
C ALA A 177 -4.97 -22.37 21.44
N GLU A 178 -4.22 -21.37 21.96
CA GLU A 178 -4.00 -21.17 23.39
C GLU A 178 -5.31 -20.76 24.13
N GLN A 179 -6.21 -20.08 23.44
CA GLN A 179 -7.56 -19.79 23.95
C GLN A 179 -8.53 -20.98 23.82
N GLY A 180 -8.04 -22.16 23.40
CA GLY A 180 -8.78 -23.41 23.36
C GLY A 180 -9.49 -23.70 22.04
N CYS A 181 -9.30 -22.90 20.98
CA CYS A 181 -9.87 -23.17 19.66
C CYS A 181 -9.30 -24.47 19.06
N ARG A 182 -10.19 -25.27 18.45
CA ARG A 182 -9.87 -26.51 17.75
C ARG A 182 -10.33 -26.52 16.30
N HIS A 183 -11.16 -25.57 15.93
CA HIS A 183 -11.58 -25.33 14.55
C HIS A 183 -11.47 -23.84 14.24
N ILE A 184 -10.48 -23.46 13.45
CA ILE A 184 -10.22 -22.07 13.05
C ILE A 184 -10.63 -21.88 11.61
N ALA A 185 -11.46 -20.87 11.33
CA ALA A 185 -11.76 -20.42 9.98
C ALA A 185 -10.92 -19.19 9.62
N PHE A 186 -10.54 -19.09 8.35
CA PHE A 186 -9.89 -17.89 7.79
C PHE A 186 -10.77 -17.31 6.69
N VAL A 187 -11.30 -16.11 6.93
CA VAL A 187 -12.10 -15.35 5.96
C VAL A 187 -11.17 -14.36 5.26
N CYS A 188 -10.96 -14.56 3.96
CA CYS A 188 -10.04 -13.76 3.17
C CYS A 188 -10.67 -13.30 1.85
N GLY A 189 -10.02 -12.33 1.20
CA GLY A 189 -10.35 -11.89 -0.15
C GLY A 189 -9.83 -12.87 -1.20
N SER A 190 -9.48 -12.34 -2.37
CA SER A 190 -9.00 -13.16 -3.49
C SER A 190 -7.73 -13.92 -3.13
N SER A 191 -7.76 -15.24 -3.34
CA SER A 191 -6.59 -16.11 -3.22
C SER A 191 -5.57 -15.94 -4.36
N SER A 192 -5.81 -15.03 -5.30
CA SER A 192 -4.83 -14.70 -6.34
C SER A 192 -3.65 -13.84 -5.83
N PHE A 193 -3.78 -13.23 -4.66
CA PHE A 193 -2.72 -12.43 -4.07
C PHE A 193 -1.73 -13.30 -3.30
N THR A 194 -0.44 -13.11 -3.52
CA THR A 194 0.65 -13.89 -2.92
C THR A 194 0.57 -13.91 -1.39
N HIS A 195 0.32 -12.76 -0.75
CA HIS A 195 0.20 -12.70 0.71
C HIS A 195 -0.98 -13.53 1.26
N ILE A 196 -2.10 -13.63 0.53
CA ILE A 196 -3.22 -14.48 0.93
C ILE A 196 -2.87 -15.96 0.80
N GLN A 197 -2.16 -16.34 -0.27
CA GLN A 197 -1.71 -17.73 -0.45
C GLN A 197 -0.72 -18.15 0.65
N GLN A 198 0.24 -17.30 0.99
CA GLN A 198 1.18 -17.53 2.09
C GLN A 198 0.45 -17.74 3.42
N ARG A 199 -0.52 -16.88 3.74
CA ARG A 199 -1.35 -17.02 4.95
C ARG A 199 -2.14 -18.34 4.96
N ILE A 200 -2.73 -18.73 3.84
CA ILE A 200 -3.49 -19.98 3.71
C ILE A 200 -2.56 -21.19 3.92
N ALA A 201 -1.41 -21.22 3.25
CA ALA A 201 -0.42 -22.29 3.39
C ALA A 201 0.02 -22.43 4.85
N THR A 202 0.41 -21.31 5.48
CA THR A 202 0.84 -21.30 6.89
C THR A 202 -0.25 -21.78 7.84
N LEU A 203 -1.51 -21.44 7.61
CA LEU A 203 -2.63 -21.92 8.44
C LEU A 203 -2.82 -23.44 8.28
N HIS A 204 -2.73 -23.97 7.07
CA HIS A 204 -2.82 -25.41 6.83
C HIS A 204 -1.68 -26.18 7.53
N ASP A 205 -0.44 -25.70 7.40
CA ASP A 205 0.71 -26.27 8.08
C ASP A 205 0.55 -26.24 9.60
N PHE A 206 0.14 -25.09 10.15
CA PHE A 206 -0.15 -24.93 11.56
C PHE A 206 -1.25 -25.90 12.04
N GLY A 207 -2.31 -26.06 11.25
CA GLY A 207 -3.40 -26.98 11.55
C GLY A 207 -2.92 -28.43 11.62
N GLN A 208 -2.07 -28.87 10.66
CA GLN A 208 -1.46 -30.20 10.65
C GLN A 208 -0.54 -30.41 11.86
N GLU A 209 0.34 -29.44 12.15
CA GLU A 209 1.29 -29.49 13.28
C GLU A 209 0.57 -29.63 14.64
N ARG A 210 -0.58 -29.01 14.80
CA ARG A 210 -1.30 -28.88 16.09
C ARG A 210 -2.56 -29.73 16.21
N GLY A 211 -2.97 -30.44 15.15
CA GLY A 211 -4.22 -31.19 15.13
C GLY A 211 -5.45 -30.26 15.21
N ILE A 212 -5.37 -29.07 14.60
CA ILE A 212 -6.44 -28.07 14.58
C ILE A 212 -7.07 -28.07 13.19
N SER A 213 -8.39 -28.11 13.12
CA SER A 213 -9.11 -28.03 11.86
C SER A 213 -9.03 -26.60 11.30
N ILE A 214 -8.68 -26.49 10.02
CA ILE A 214 -8.62 -25.19 9.33
C ILE A 214 -9.67 -25.18 8.21
N THR A 215 -10.49 -24.13 8.16
CA THR A 215 -11.45 -23.90 7.08
C THR A 215 -11.13 -22.57 6.40
N ILE A 216 -10.95 -22.57 5.09
CA ILE A 216 -10.71 -21.36 4.31
C ILE A 216 -12.01 -20.92 3.65
N ALA A 217 -12.41 -19.68 3.91
CA ALA A 217 -13.54 -19.01 3.26
C ALA A 217 -13.01 -17.87 2.40
N ALA A 218 -12.49 -18.23 1.22
CA ALA A 218 -11.98 -17.27 0.27
C ALA A 218 -13.14 -16.62 -0.51
N ASN A 219 -13.04 -15.30 -0.66
CA ASN A 219 -13.94 -14.47 -1.46
C ASN A 219 -13.16 -13.86 -2.62
N ASN A 220 -13.87 -13.40 -3.66
CA ASN A 220 -13.20 -12.69 -4.75
C ASN A 220 -12.98 -11.20 -4.46
N GLU A 221 -13.52 -10.69 -3.34
CA GLU A 221 -13.53 -9.27 -3.01
C GLU A 221 -13.16 -9.02 -1.55
N PHE A 222 -12.51 -7.89 -1.30
CA PHE A 222 -12.30 -7.33 0.03
C PHE A 222 -13.43 -6.33 0.34
N SER A 223 -14.63 -6.84 0.65
CA SER A 223 -15.79 -6.02 0.99
C SER A 223 -16.54 -6.53 2.22
N GLU A 224 -17.20 -5.63 2.94
CA GLU A 224 -18.06 -6.00 4.07
C GLU A 224 -19.14 -6.99 3.65
N ALA A 225 -19.76 -6.78 2.47
CA ALA A 225 -20.81 -7.63 1.94
C ALA A 225 -20.30 -9.04 1.65
N SER A 226 -19.12 -9.17 1.06
CA SER A 226 -18.50 -10.48 0.77
C SER A 226 -18.17 -11.22 2.05
N ALA A 227 -17.61 -10.54 3.05
CA ALA A 227 -17.31 -11.12 4.36
C ALA A 227 -18.60 -11.53 5.12
N LEU A 228 -19.62 -10.69 5.08
CA LEU A 228 -20.95 -11.02 5.64
C LEU A 228 -21.50 -12.31 5.03
N HIS A 229 -21.44 -12.45 3.71
CA HIS A 229 -21.92 -13.64 3.00
C HIS A 229 -21.11 -14.89 3.37
N ALA A 230 -19.78 -14.81 3.28
CA ALA A 230 -18.87 -15.91 3.59
C ALA A 230 -19.01 -16.38 5.04
N THR A 231 -19.06 -15.42 5.97
CA THR A 231 -19.20 -15.75 7.40
C THR A 231 -20.57 -16.37 7.66
N ARG A 232 -21.67 -15.91 7.05
CA ARG A 232 -22.97 -16.57 7.14
C ARG A 232 -22.93 -18.01 6.63
N ALA A 233 -22.24 -18.27 5.52
CA ALA A 233 -22.09 -19.62 5.00
C ALA A 233 -21.32 -20.53 5.99
N LEU A 234 -20.24 -20.03 6.61
CA LEU A 234 -19.51 -20.75 7.67
C LEU A 234 -20.41 -21.06 8.87
N LEU A 235 -21.21 -20.09 9.31
CA LEU A 235 -22.09 -20.24 10.47
C LEU A 235 -23.32 -21.13 10.20
N ALA A 236 -23.64 -21.43 8.95
CA ALA A 236 -24.70 -22.36 8.57
C ALA A 236 -24.25 -23.83 8.51
N THR A 237 -22.95 -24.10 8.68
CA THR A 237 -22.40 -25.47 8.67
C THR A 237 -22.70 -26.21 9.99
N THR A 238 -22.73 -27.55 9.95
CA THR A 238 -22.89 -28.37 11.16
C THR A 238 -21.65 -28.37 12.05
N ASN A 239 -20.47 -28.08 11.49
CA ASN A 239 -19.21 -28.00 12.21
C ASN A 239 -18.79 -26.51 12.30
N LEU A 240 -19.32 -25.81 13.28
CA LEU A 240 -19.02 -24.39 13.49
C LEU A 240 -17.54 -24.19 13.86
N PRO A 241 -16.87 -23.15 13.31
CA PRO A 241 -15.57 -22.74 13.82
C PRO A 241 -15.73 -22.13 15.21
N ASP A 242 -14.78 -22.42 16.09
CA ASP A 242 -14.70 -21.80 17.42
C ASP A 242 -13.80 -20.55 17.44
N GLY A 243 -13.01 -20.35 16.36
CA GLY A 243 -12.25 -19.15 16.10
C GLY A 243 -12.31 -18.73 14.63
N ILE A 244 -12.37 -17.41 14.36
CA ILE A 244 -12.33 -16.86 13.00
C ILE A 244 -11.24 -15.80 12.93
N ILE A 245 -10.36 -15.94 11.94
CA ILE A 245 -9.37 -14.94 11.55
C ILE A 245 -9.87 -14.24 10.29
N PHE A 246 -9.94 -12.93 10.28
CA PHE A 246 -10.27 -12.11 9.12
C PHE A 246 -9.01 -11.48 8.53
N ALA A 247 -8.87 -11.49 7.20
CA ALA A 247 -7.66 -11.03 6.53
C ALA A 247 -7.40 -9.53 6.64
N ASN A 248 -8.42 -8.71 6.91
CA ASN A 248 -8.29 -7.26 7.14
C ASN A 248 -9.46 -6.69 7.96
N GLU A 249 -9.39 -5.36 8.23
CA GLU A 249 -10.42 -4.64 8.98
C GLU A 249 -11.80 -4.76 8.34
N ILE A 250 -11.91 -4.53 7.02
CA ILE A 250 -13.21 -4.51 6.31
C ILE A 250 -13.91 -5.86 6.39
N LEU A 251 -13.17 -6.94 6.18
CA LEU A 251 -13.71 -8.29 6.31
C LEU A 251 -14.11 -8.60 7.75
N THR A 252 -13.36 -8.08 8.73
CA THR A 252 -13.69 -8.20 10.15
C THR A 252 -15.05 -7.57 10.45
N LEU A 253 -15.32 -6.37 9.94
CA LEU A 253 -16.60 -5.67 10.14
C LEU A 253 -17.79 -6.47 9.59
N GLY A 254 -17.68 -6.96 8.35
CA GLY A 254 -18.71 -7.81 7.74
C GLY A 254 -18.92 -9.12 8.49
N GLY A 255 -17.83 -9.73 8.99
CA GLY A 255 -17.87 -10.94 9.80
C GLY A 255 -18.56 -10.74 11.15
N LEU A 256 -18.22 -9.67 11.86
CA LEU A 256 -18.88 -9.31 13.14
C LEU A 256 -20.39 -9.09 12.96
N GLN A 257 -20.79 -8.47 11.86
CA GLN A 257 -22.20 -8.31 11.51
C GLN A 257 -22.88 -9.67 11.29
N ALA A 258 -22.24 -10.61 10.58
CA ALA A 258 -22.78 -11.96 10.37
C ALA A 258 -22.97 -12.72 11.68
N ILE A 259 -21.95 -12.69 12.57
CA ILE A 259 -21.98 -13.33 13.88
C ILE A 259 -23.15 -12.78 14.71
N THR A 260 -23.30 -11.45 14.74
CA THR A 260 -24.41 -10.77 15.46
C THR A 260 -25.76 -11.17 14.88
N HIS A 261 -25.92 -11.21 13.55
CA HIS A 261 -27.18 -11.63 12.91
C HIS A 261 -27.53 -13.11 13.17
N ALA A 262 -26.54 -13.96 13.40
CA ALA A 262 -26.73 -15.36 13.79
C ALA A 262 -27.11 -15.51 15.27
N GLY A 263 -27.18 -14.41 16.05
CA GLY A 263 -27.44 -14.43 17.47
C GLY A 263 -26.27 -14.94 18.33
N LEU A 264 -25.10 -15.08 17.74
CA LEU A 264 -23.88 -15.53 18.42
C LEU A 264 -23.12 -14.35 19.05
N LYS A 265 -22.41 -14.63 20.13
CA LYS A 265 -21.63 -13.63 20.88
C LYS A 265 -20.15 -13.78 20.58
N THR A 266 -19.57 -12.74 19.97
CA THR A 266 -18.11 -12.64 19.81
C THR A 266 -17.40 -12.74 21.17
N GLY A 267 -16.31 -13.48 21.22
CA GLY A 267 -15.51 -13.74 22.42
C GLY A 267 -16.05 -14.88 23.29
N LYS A 268 -17.36 -15.13 23.26
CA LYS A 268 -17.97 -16.21 24.03
C LYS A 268 -18.26 -17.45 23.19
N ASP A 269 -19.05 -17.29 22.14
CA ASP A 269 -19.49 -18.41 21.30
C ASP A 269 -18.51 -18.61 20.14
N ILE A 270 -17.95 -17.54 19.62
CA ILE A 270 -16.90 -17.54 18.57
C ILE A 270 -15.85 -16.50 18.92
N LYS A 271 -14.58 -16.90 18.90
CA LYS A 271 -13.45 -15.98 19.04
C LYS A 271 -13.10 -15.35 17.70
N VAL A 272 -12.74 -14.07 17.71
CA VAL A 272 -12.50 -13.29 16.49
C VAL A 272 -11.14 -12.60 16.54
N CYS A 273 -10.38 -12.74 15.44
CA CYS A 273 -9.12 -12.04 15.23
C CYS A 273 -9.12 -11.34 13.87
N SER A 274 -8.31 -10.28 13.75
CA SER A 274 -8.03 -9.57 12.50
C SER A 274 -6.54 -9.58 12.18
N CYS A 275 -6.17 -9.76 10.91
CA CYS A 275 -4.79 -9.58 10.45
C CYS A 275 -4.37 -8.10 10.40
N GLU A 276 -5.29 -7.18 10.58
CA GLU A 276 -5.02 -5.74 10.62
C GLU A 276 -5.67 -5.13 11.86
N ASP A 277 -4.92 -4.30 12.58
CA ASP A 277 -5.45 -3.51 13.68
C ASP A 277 -5.94 -2.14 13.22
N SER A 278 -6.95 -1.63 13.92
CA SER A 278 -7.42 -0.26 13.76
C SER A 278 -8.03 0.28 15.06
N PRO A 279 -8.10 1.61 15.23
CA PRO A 279 -8.84 2.20 16.32
C PRO A 279 -10.29 1.75 16.38
N MET A 280 -10.94 1.52 15.23
CA MET A 280 -12.32 1.05 15.15
C MET A 280 -12.46 -0.34 15.78
N LEU A 281 -11.57 -1.28 15.46
CA LEU A 281 -11.58 -2.62 16.04
C LEU A 281 -11.38 -2.61 17.57
N GLY A 282 -10.63 -1.62 18.07
CA GLY A 282 -10.45 -1.38 19.50
C GLY A 282 -11.68 -0.81 20.21
N MET A 283 -12.61 -0.16 19.49
CA MET A 283 -13.83 0.45 20.02
C MET A 283 -15.02 -0.51 20.08
N PHE A 284 -14.93 -1.69 19.44
CA PHE A 284 -15.99 -2.70 19.54
C PHE A 284 -16.13 -3.25 20.97
N SER A 285 -17.29 -3.78 21.26
CA SER A 285 -17.56 -4.52 22.51
C SER A 285 -18.12 -5.90 22.18
N PRO A 286 -17.29 -6.95 22.30
CA PRO A 286 -15.88 -6.98 22.73
C PRO A 286 -14.91 -6.37 21.70
N ALA A 287 -13.83 -5.73 22.19
CA ALA A 287 -12.75 -5.20 21.36
C ALA A 287 -12.00 -6.34 20.65
N VAL A 288 -11.68 -6.15 19.37
CA VAL A 288 -11.15 -7.21 18.50
C VAL A 288 -9.64 -7.36 18.66
N THR A 289 -9.19 -8.60 18.90
CA THR A 289 -7.79 -9.02 18.86
C THR A 289 -7.25 -8.88 17.45
N ALA A 290 -6.10 -8.26 17.27
CA ALA A 290 -5.59 -7.98 15.95
C ALA A 290 -4.05 -7.97 15.88
N ILE A 291 -3.50 -8.04 14.69
CA ILE A 291 -2.08 -7.79 14.44
C ILE A 291 -1.88 -6.30 14.18
N SER A 292 -0.97 -5.72 14.96
CA SER A 292 -0.44 -4.38 14.70
C SER A 292 0.74 -4.47 13.75
N ARG A 293 0.63 -3.77 12.64
CA ARG A 293 1.73 -3.41 11.75
C ARG A 293 1.48 -1.97 11.29
N ASN A 294 2.51 -1.29 10.83
CA ASN A 294 2.40 0.11 10.45
C ASN A 294 2.46 0.27 8.92
N PRO A 295 1.32 0.43 8.21
CA PRO A 295 1.32 0.60 6.77
C PRO A 295 2.10 1.84 6.30
N ALA A 296 2.18 2.88 7.12
CA ALA A 296 2.95 4.08 6.78
C ALA A 296 4.45 3.78 6.71
N THR A 297 5.00 2.98 7.64
CA THR A 297 6.42 2.59 7.55
C THR A 297 6.72 1.73 6.34
N LEU A 298 5.76 0.87 5.94
CA LEU A 298 5.86 0.06 4.72
C LEU A 298 5.89 0.95 3.47
N GLY A 299 4.98 1.93 3.38
CA GLY A 299 4.94 2.90 2.29
C GLY A 299 6.19 3.76 2.23
N PHE A 300 6.67 4.23 3.39
CA PHE A 300 7.90 5.00 3.50
C PHE A 300 9.12 4.20 2.99
N ALA A 301 9.27 2.95 3.45
CA ALA A 301 10.37 2.09 3.02
C ALA A 301 10.33 1.82 1.50
N GLY A 302 9.15 1.56 0.94
CA GLY A 302 8.97 1.37 -0.50
C GLY A 302 9.38 2.58 -1.32
N ALA A 303 8.96 3.77 -0.91
CA ALA A 303 9.32 5.02 -1.58
C ALA A 303 10.81 5.35 -1.42
N GLN A 304 11.40 5.13 -0.25
CA GLN A 304 12.85 5.32 -0.03
C GLN A 304 13.69 4.42 -0.95
N LEU A 305 13.36 3.13 -1.06
CA LEU A 305 14.03 2.21 -1.98
C LEU A 305 13.92 2.68 -3.44
N LEU A 306 12.75 3.20 -3.82
CA LEU A 306 12.57 3.71 -5.17
C LEU A 306 13.39 4.98 -5.41
N LEU A 307 13.47 5.90 -4.45
CA LEU A 307 14.33 7.09 -4.53
C LEU A 307 15.80 6.72 -4.66
N GLU A 308 16.28 5.71 -3.91
CA GLU A 308 17.65 5.19 -4.04
C GLU A 308 17.92 4.70 -5.47
N GLN A 309 17.00 3.92 -6.05
CA GLN A 309 17.13 3.47 -7.45
C GLN A 309 17.11 4.64 -8.45
N LEU A 310 16.27 5.66 -8.25
CA LEU A 310 16.26 6.86 -9.08
C LEU A 310 17.56 7.66 -8.99
N HIS A 311 18.33 7.50 -7.92
CA HIS A 311 19.67 8.07 -7.76
C HIS A 311 20.78 7.15 -8.27
N GLY A 312 20.44 5.99 -8.82
CA GLY A 312 21.39 5.06 -9.47
C GLY A 312 21.87 3.93 -8.58
N GLU A 313 21.25 3.72 -7.40
CA GLU A 313 21.56 2.56 -6.58
C GLU A 313 20.90 1.29 -7.15
N SER A 314 21.51 0.13 -6.92
CA SER A 314 20.97 -1.15 -7.35
C SER A 314 19.74 -1.54 -6.56
N PRO A 315 18.76 -2.22 -7.18
CA PRO A 315 17.61 -2.77 -6.48
C PRO A 315 18.03 -3.67 -5.32
N ARG A 316 17.37 -3.52 -4.17
CA ARG A 316 17.60 -4.37 -2.99
C ARG A 316 16.31 -4.75 -2.29
N THR A 317 16.36 -5.77 -1.46
CA THR A 317 15.23 -6.21 -0.65
C THR A 317 15.44 -5.79 0.80
N VAL A 318 14.39 -5.28 1.43
CA VAL A 318 14.35 -4.98 2.87
C VAL A 318 13.14 -5.68 3.51
N SER A 319 13.27 -6.02 4.78
CA SER A 319 12.15 -6.55 5.57
C SER A 319 11.36 -5.41 6.19
N ASP A 320 10.04 -5.58 6.26
CA ASP A 320 9.14 -4.73 7.06
C ASP A 320 9.33 -5.00 8.55
N GLN A 321 8.67 -4.23 9.39
CA GLN A 321 8.63 -4.44 10.83
C GLN A 321 7.95 -5.77 11.19
N GLU A 322 8.42 -6.41 12.27
CA GLU A 322 7.81 -7.62 12.78
C GLU A 322 6.36 -7.37 13.23
N PRO A 323 5.42 -8.26 12.85
CA PRO A 323 4.04 -8.16 13.28
C PRO A 323 3.92 -8.38 14.79
N THR A 324 3.08 -7.59 15.46
CA THR A 324 2.85 -7.68 16.90
C THR A 324 1.38 -7.99 17.20
N LEU A 325 1.11 -9.01 18.01
CA LEU A 325 -0.24 -9.35 18.44
C LEU A 325 -0.73 -8.38 19.53
N ILE A 326 -1.90 -7.79 19.31
CA ILE A 326 -2.66 -7.02 20.31
C ILE A 326 -3.86 -7.86 20.75
N ALA A 327 -3.70 -8.60 21.84
CA ALA A 327 -4.78 -9.39 22.42
C ALA A 327 -5.83 -8.50 23.07
N ARG A 328 -7.10 -8.76 22.77
CA ARG A 328 -8.27 -8.03 23.30
C ARG A 328 -9.41 -8.98 23.68
N SER A 329 -10.53 -8.43 24.08
CA SER A 329 -11.66 -9.19 24.66
C SER A 329 -12.42 -10.09 23.66
N SER A 330 -12.24 -9.92 22.34
CA SER A 330 -12.85 -10.82 21.34
C SER A 330 -12.32 -12.25 21.37
N THR A 331 -11.21 -12.48 22.06
CA THR A 331 -10.60 -13.81 22.21
C THR A 331 -10.45 -14.22 23.69
N ALA A 332 -10.83 -13.35 24.64
CA ALA A 332 -10.69 -13.66 26.05
C ALA A 332 -11.56 -14.88 26.43
N SER A 333 -10.98 -15.82 27.16
CA SER A 333 -11.74 -16.91 27.76
C SER A 333 -12.67 -16.34 28.84
N THR A 334 -13.97 -16.47 28.67
CA THR A 334 -14.91 -16.20 29.77
C THR A 334 -14.68 -17.24 30.86
N ARG A 335 -14.11 -16.79 31.98
CA ARG A 335 -14.08 -17.58 33.21
C ARG A 335 -15.46 -17.74 33.78
#